data_e20a98c97a45c347d8f79b62d7e19457
#
_entry.id   e20a98c97a45c347d8f79b62d7e19457
#
_cell.length_a   1.000
_cell.length_b   1.000
_cell.length_c   1.000
_cell.angle_alpha   90.00
_cell.angle_beta   90.00
_cell.angle_gamma   90.00
#
_symmetry.space_group_name_H-M   'P 1'
#
loop_
_entity.id
_entity.type
_entity.pdbx_description
1 polymer ?
#
loop_
_entity_poly.entity_id
_entity_poly.type
_entity_poly.pdbx_seq_one_letter_code
_entity_poly.pdbx_strand_id
1 'polypeptide(L)'
;VYSNSGEGLHRFVDPADDEVYLYTQFETGDARRMYACFDQPDQKATFKISTIVPAHWEVISNYGVDATKDLDGDKKFIQFAESQVIATYVTAIVAGAYQSVHDEYQCDKTIPLGIYARKSFFKYVDAENIFEVTKQGFAYFEETFGLAYPFGKYDQIAVAEYNWGAMENVGCVTFHEDVLIFRSKVTERSYISRATTIHHEMAHMWFGDLVTMKWWQDLWLNESFAEWASYM
;
A
#
# COMPACT_ATOMS: atom_id res chain seq x y z
N VAL A 1 9.01 -18.45 1.50
CA VAL A 1 10.45 -18.13 1.51
C VAL A 1 10.59 -16.62 1.35
N TYR A 2 11.39 -16.00 2.21
CA TYR A 2 11.67 -14.56 2.08
C TYR A 2 12.57 -14.28 0.88
N SER A 3 12.32 -13.15 0.21
CA SER A 3 13.16 -12.59 -0.83
C SER A 3 14.05 -11.48 -0.26
N ASN A 4 15.17 -11.24 -0.91
CA ASN A 4 16.01 -10.05 -0.74
C ASN A 4 16.21 -9.29 -2.05
N SER A 5 15.38 -9.59 -3.06
CA SER A 5 15.42 -8.97 -4.39
C SER A 5 14.39 -7.87 -4.59
N GLY A 6 13.54 -7.59 -3.60
CA GLY A 6 12.45 -6.63 -3.71
C GLY A 6 11.17 -7.19 -4.33
N GLU A 7 11.12 -8.49 -4.66
CA GLU A 7 10.00 -9.17 -5.29
C GLU A 7 9.44 -10.25 -4.38
N GLY A 8 8.14 -10.59 -4.51
CA GLY A 8 7.48 -11.55 -3.64
C GLY A 8 7.35 -11.01 -2.21
N LEU A 9 7.72 -11.77 -1.20
CA LEU A 9 7.79 -11.32 0.20
C LEU A 9 9.23 -10.92 0.54
N HIS A 10 9.51 -9.64 0.46
CA HIS A 10 10.83 -9.07 0.75
C HIS A 10 11.08 -8.95 2.26
N ARG A 11 12.33 -9.17 2.68
CA ARG A 11 12.76 -9.03 4.07
C ARG A 11 13.97 -8.10 4.17
N PHE A 12 13.81 -7.04 4.93
CA PHE A 12 14.83 -6.06 5.27
C PHE A 12 15.13 -6.10 6.77
N VAL A 13 16.39 -5.92 7.15
CA VAL A 13 16.82 -5.70 8.54
C VAL A 13 17.40 -4.30 8.63
N ASP A 14 16.80 -3.44 9.42
CA ASP A 14 17.25 -2.06 9.56
C ASP A 14 18.55 -2.02 10.40
N PRO A 15 19.68 -1.57 9.83
CA PRO A 15 20.95 -1.48 10.56
C PRO A 15 20.94 -0.44 11.68
N ALA A 16 19.89 0.39 11.78
CA ALA A 16 19.80 1.42 12.83
C ALA A 16 19.23 0.88 14.14
N ASP A 17 18.40 -0.18 14.10
CA ASP A 17 17.73 -0.72 15.28
C ASP A 17 17.65 -2.26 15.31
N ASP A 18 18.23 -2.94 14.32
CA ASP A 18 18.22 -4.39 14.12
C ASP A 18 16.79 -5.00 13.96
N GLU A 19 15.78 -4.15 13.78
CA GLU A 19 14.39 -4.59 13.56
C GLU A 19 14.19 -5.14 12.14
N VAL A 20 13.27 -6.08 12.02
CA VAL A 20 12.90 -6.72 10.76
C VAL A 20 11.65 -6.06 10.18
N TYR A 21 11.70 -5.79 8.89
CA TYR A 21 10.61 -5.24 8.11
C TYR A 21 10.34 -6.12 6.91
N LEU A 22 9.07 -6.40 6.65
CA LEU A 22 8.60 -7.23 5.54
C LEU A 22 7.62 -6.41 4.69
N TYR A 23 7.68 -6.59 3.39
CA TYR A 23 6.62 -6.16 2.48
C TYR A 23 6.48 -7.14 1.32
N THR A 24 5.32 -7.13 0.68
CA THR A 24 5.07 -7.88 -0.54
C THR A 24 5.12 -6.96 -1.76
N GLN A 25 5.64 -7.50 -2.88
CA GLN A 25 5.59 -6.91 -4.20
C GLN A 25 5.25 -8.02 -5.19
N PHE A 26 4.09 -7.97 -5.81
CA PHE A 26 3.57 -9.08 -6.62
C PHE A 26 3.37 -8.76 -8.10
N GLU A 27 3.40 -7.51 -8.47
CA GLU A 27 3.32 -7.17 -9.87
C GLU A 27 4.62 -7.63 -10.58
N THR A 28 4.51 -8.32 -11.69
CA THR A 28 3.28 -8.71 -12.40
C THR A 28 2.70 -10.05 -11.94
N GLY A 29 3.47 -11.06 -11.61
CA GLY A 29 3.02 -12.41 -11.33
C GLY A 29 3.80 -13.07 -10.20
N ASP A 30 4.05 -12.38 -9.10
CA ASP A 30 4.84 -12.86 -7.97
C ASP A 30 4.02 -13.24 -6.73
N ALA A 31 2.69 -13.12 -6.77
CA ALA A 31 1.82 -13.63 -5.72
C ALA A 31 2.00 -15.14 -5.53
N ARG A 32 2.19 -15.90 -6.62
CA ARG A 32 2.49 -17.34 -6.62
C ARG A 32 3.79 -17.71 -5.91
N ARG A 33 4.69 -16.75 -5.64
CA ARG A 33 5.92 -16.99 -4.85
C ARG A 33 5.62 -17.03 -3.34
N MET A 34 4.49 -16.46 -2.93
CA MET A 34 4.06 -16.40 -1.53
C MET A 34 2.96 -17.42 -1.21
N TYR A 35 1.95 -17.54 -2.06
CA TYR A 35 0.82 -18.46 -1.88
C TYR A 35 0.37 -19.09 -3.20
N ALA A 36 -0.29 -20.25 -3.13
CA ALA A 36 -0.82 -20.94 -4.31
C ALA A 36 -2.05 -20.17 -4.84
N CYS A 37 -1.98 -19.75 -6.10
CA CYS A 37 -3.05 -19.02 -6.77
C CYS A 37 -2.96 -19.18 -8.29
N PHE A 38 -4.06 -18.83 -8.97
CA PHE A 38 -4.04 -18.52 -10.40
C PHE A 38 -3.59 -17.06 -10.57
N ASP A 39 -2.29 -16.89 -10.78
CA ASP A 39 -1.65 -15.57 -10.75
C ASP A 39 -1.79 -14.85 -12.09
N GLN A 40 -3.03 -14.44 -12.36
CA GLN A 40 -3.47 -13.73 -13.57
C GLN A 40 -4.36 -12.56 -13.16
N PRO A 41 -4.27 -11.41 -13.85
CA PRO A 41 -4.98 -10.20 -13.43
C PRO A 41 -6.50 -10.31 -13.55
N ASP A 42 -7.04 -11.13 -14.46
CA ASP A 42 -8.47 -11.37 -14.63
C ASP A 42 -9.04 -12.47 -13.73
N GLN A 43 -8.18 -13.23 -13.04
CA GLN A 43 -8.59 -14.26 -12.09
C GLN A 43 -8.74 -13.67 -10.68
N LYS A 44 -9.71 -12.75 -10.55
CA LYS A 44 -9.98 -12.08 -9.29
C LYS A 44 -10.68 -12.97 -8.27
N ALA A 45 -10.42 -12.76 -6.99
CA ALA A 45 -11.07 -13.45 -5.88
C ALA A 45 -11.21 -12.54 -4.66
N THR A 46 -11.96 -12.98 -3.65
CA THR A 46 -11.90 -12.42 -2.31
C THR A 46 -10.75 -13.05 -1.53
N PHE A 47 -10.12 -12.26 -0.65
CA PHE A 47 -9.01 -12.71 0.18
C PHE A 47 -9.34 -12.48 1.66
N LYS A 48 -9.19 -13.52 2.46
CA LYS A 48 -9.25 -13.43 3.92
C LYS A 48 -7.90 -13.82 4.48
N ILE A 49 -7.11 -12.80 4.81
CA ILE A 49 -5.73 -12.94 5.25
C ILE A 49 -5.68 -13.03 6.78
N SER A 50 -4.82 -13.88 7.30
CA SER A 50 -4.46 -13.89 8.72
C SER A 50 -2.97 -14.15 8.89
N THR A 51 -2.39 -13.61 9.96
CA THR A 51 -0.96 -13.70 10.26
C THR A 51 -0.72 -14.04 11.72
N ILE A 52 0.43 -14.67 11.99
CA ILE A 52 1.01 -14.78 13.32
C ILE A 52 2.37 -14.12 13.29
N VAL A 53 2.55 -13.10 14.10
CA VAL A 53 3.74 -12.26 14.13
C VAL A 53 4.22 -12.02 15.57
N PRO A 54 5.44 -11.50 15.80
CA PRO A 54 5.86 -10.97 17.09
C PRO A 54 4.85 -9.94 17.62
N ALA A 55 4.60 -9.93 18.92
CA ALA A 55 3.55 -9.08 19.53
C ALA A 55 3.79 -7.57 19.27
N HIS A 56 5.06 -7.14 19.18
CA HIS A 56 5.43 -5.74 18.96
C HIS A 56 5.35 -5.27 17.49
N TRP A 57 5.10 -6.18 16.52
CA TRP A 57 5.00 -5.80 15.12
C TRP A 57 3.65 -5.20 14.79
N GLU A 58 3.62 -4.21 13.90
CA GLU A 58 2.44 -3.83 13.15
C GLU A 58 2.32 -4.67 11.88
N VAL A 59 1.09 -4.96 11.49
CA VAL A 59 0.78 -5.66 10.23
C VAL A 59 -0.30 -4.89 9.50
N ILE A 60 0.00 -4.56 8.26
CA ILE A 60 -0.89 -3.82 7.36
C ILE A 60 -1.19 -4.75 6.17
N SER A 61 -2.43 -4.75 5.73
CA SER A 61 -2.89 -5.49 4.55
C SER A 61 -3.95 -4.68 3.81
N ASN A 62 -4.55 -5.25 2.80
CA ASN A 62 -5.54 -4.59 1.93
C ASN A 62 -6.78 -4.05 2.69
N TYR A 63 -7.18 -4.72 3.76
CA TYR A 63 -8.37 -4.37 4.56
C TYR A 63 -8.04 -4.19 6.03
N GLY A 64 -8.97 -3.63 6.78
CA GLY A 64 -8.81 -3.39 8.20
C GLY A 64 -8.74 -4.67 9.01
N VAL A 65 -8.22 -4.58 10.24
CA VAL A 65 -8.17 -5.69 11.17
C VAL A 65 -9.58 -6.03 11.67
N ASP A 66 -9.98 -7.29 11.54
CA ASP A 66 -11.24 -7.84 12.02
C ASP A 66 -11.10 -8.44 13.44
N ALA A 67 -9.98 -9.12 13.70
CA ALA A 67 -9.71 -9.72 15.00
C ALA A 67 -8.22 -9.75 15.31
N THR A 68 -7.89 -9.56 16.58
CA THR A 68 -6.54 -9.76 17.13
C THR A 68 -6.62 -10.63 18.38
N LYS A 69 -5.64 -11.52 18.52
CA LYS A 69 -5.52 -12.39 19.71
C LYS A 69 -4.06 -12.55 20.09
N ASP A 70 -3.74 -12.27 21.34
CA ASP A 70 -2.43 -12.58 21.90
C ASP A 70 -2.23 -14.09 22.02
N LEU A 71 -1.03 -14.55 21.71
CA LEU A 71 -0.61 -15.93 21.76
C LEU A 71 0.59 -16.09 22.69
N ASP A 72 0.84 -17.33 23.12
CA ASP A 72 2.03 -17.66 23.91
C ASP A 72 3.32 -17.36 23.13
N GLY A 73 4.41 -17.04 23.84
CA GLY A 73 5.74 -16.83 23.25
C GLY A 73 5.90 -15.49 22.56
N ASP A 74 5.31 -14.42 23.12
CA ASP A 74 5.41 -13.04 22.64
C ASP A 74 4.98 -12.88 21.16
N LYS A 75 3.85 -13.49 20.82
CA LYS A 75 3.24 -13.45 19.48
C LYS A 75 1.81 -12.96 19.53
N LYS A 76 1.33 -12.46 18.41
CA LYS A 76 -0.09 -12.18 18.19
C LYS A 76 -0.59 -12.76 16.88
N PHE A 77 -1.83 -13.21 16.89
CA PHE A 77 -2.61 -13.55 15.71
C PHE A 77 -3.42 -12.33 15.30
N ILE A 78 -3.41 -12.03 14.01
CA ILE A 78 -4.19 -10.95 13.42
C ILE A 78 -4.97 -11.55 12.26
N GLN A 79 -6.27 -11.28 12.21
CA GLN A 79 -7.14 -11.59 11.08
C GLN A 79 -7.66 -10.29 10.48
N PHE A 80 -7.54 -10.16 9.17
CA PHE A 80 -8.09 -9.03 8.42
C PHE A 80 -9.51 -9.34 7.94
N ALA A 81 -10.30 -8.30 7.74
CA ALA A 81 -11.59 -8.40 7.10
C ALA A 81 -11.42 -8.97 5.68
N GLU A 82 -12.43 -9.68 5.21
CA GLU A 82 -12.43 -10.23 3.86
C GLU A 82 -12.45 -9.10 2.82
N SER A 83 -11.62 -9.21 1.80
CA SER A 83 -11.54 -8.23 0.74
C SER A 83 -12.77 -8.28 -0.18
N GLN A 84 -12.99 -7.22 -0.94
CA GLN A 84 -13.75 -7.30 -2.18
C GLN A 84 -13.01 -8.19 -3.19
N VAL A 85 -13.63 -8.41 -4.34
CA VAL A 85 -13.03 -9.18 -5.43
C VAL A 85 -11.92 -8.36 -6.08
N ILE A 86 -10.66 -8.74 -5.84
CA ILE A 86 -9.45 -8.07 -6.34
C ILE A 86 -8.52 -9.05 -7.05
N ALA A 87 -7.60 -8.54 -7.86
CA ALA A 87 -6.57 -9.34 -8.51
C ALA A 87 -5.49 -9.79 -7.51
N THR A 88 -4.78 -10.87 -7.83
CA THR A 88 -3.69 -11.40 -6.99
C THR A 88 -2.55 -10.40 -6.84
N TYR A 89 -2.20 -9.68 -7.90
CA TYR A 89 -1.03 -8.80 -7.93
C TYR A 89 -1.15 -7.57 -7.03
N VAL A 90 -2.38 -7.14 -6.67
CA VAL A 90 -2.64 -6.02 -5.74
C VAL A 90 -2.94 -6.45 -4.30
N THR A 91 -2.77 -7.74 -3.99
CA THR A 91 -2.81 -8.21 -2.60
C THR A 91 -1.52 -7.87 -1.89
N ALA A 92 -1.60 -7.47 -0.62
CA ALA A 92 -0.43 -7.03 0.13
C ALA A 92 -0.41 -7.48 1.59
N ILE A 93 0.79 -7.72 2.09
CA ILE A 93 1.12 -7.78 3.50
C ILE A 93 2.38 -6.96 3.73
N VAL A 94 2.31 -6.03 4.68
CA VAL A 94 3.45 -5.30 5.22
C VAL A 94 3.51 -5.58 6.71
N ALA A 95 4.67 -5.94 7.25
CA ALA A 95 4.79 -6.32 8.66
C ALA A 95 6.17 -5.93 9.22
N GLY A 96 6.21 -5.52 10.48
CA GLY A 96 7.45 -5.13 11.16
C GLY A 96 7.22 -4.15 12.29
N ALA A 97 8.30 -3.60 12.84
CA ALA A 97 8.24 -2.58 13.89
C ALA A 97 7.91 -1.18 13.31
N TYR A 98 6.86 -1.10 12.47
CA TYR A 98 6.40 0.16 11.90
C TYR A 98 5.81 1.07 12.96
N GLN A 99 5.96 2.37 12.75
CA GLN A 99 5.22 3.42 13.44
C GLN A 99 4.22 4.03 12.46
N SER A 100 3.11 4.55 12.98
CA SER A 100 2.02 5.06 12.17
C SER A 100 1.44 6.35 12.70
N VAL A 101 0.81 7.09 11.80
CA VAL A 101 -0.08 8.21 12.09
C VAL A 101 -1.34 8.05 11.25
N HIS A 102 -2.48 8.42 11.80
CA HIS A 102 -3.78 8.17 11.22
C HIS A 102 -4.59 9.44 11.06
N ASP A 103 -5.45 9.43 10.05
CA ASP A 103 -6.43 10.47 9.75
C ASP A 103 -7.64 9.79 9.06
N GLU A 104 -8.58 10.58 8.57
CA GLU A 104 -9.74 10.09 7.84
C GLU A 104 -10.14 11.03 6.72
N TYR A 105 -10.69 10.48 5.65
CA TYR A 105 -11.36 11.23 4.59
C TYR A 105 -12.86 11.00 4.68
N GLN A 106 -13.63 12.09 4.65
CA GLN A 106 -15.09 12.09 4.74
C GLN A 106 -15.70 12.30 3.35
N CYS A 107 -16.41 11.32 2.88
CA CYS A 107 -17.29 11.37 1.71
C CYS A 107 -18.65 10.77 2.08
N ASP A 108 -19.31 10.01 1.21
CA ASP A 108 -20.52 9.26 1.56
C ASP A 108 -20.30 8.24 2.69
N LYS A 109 -19.05 7.88 2.91
CA LYS A 109 -18.57 7.03 4.00
C LYS A 109 -17.27 7.61 4.57
N THR A 110 -16.89 7.19 5.76
CA THR A 110 -15.57 7.51 6.33
C THR A 110 -14.53 6.52 5.78
N ILE A 111 -13.46 7.02 5.17
CA ILE A 111 -12.31 6.26 4.72
C ILE A 111 -11.15 6.47 5.70
N PRO A 112 -10.79 5.47 6.51
CA PRO A 112 -9.60 5.53 7.34
C PRO A 112 -8.34 5.69 6.49
N LEU A 113 -7.45 6.59 6.90
CA LEU A 113 -6.16 6.85 6.27
C LEU A 113 -5.04 6.54 7.27
N GLY A 114 -3.98 5.88 6.80
CA GLY A 114 -2.79 5.63 7.59
C GLY A 114 -1.52 5.96 6.82
N ILE A 115 -0.50 6.47 7.52
CA ILE A 115 0.86 6.59 7.00
C ILE A 115 1.76 5.77 7.92
N TYR A 116 2.55 4.89 7.33
CA TYR A 116 3.43 3.98 8.06
C TYR A 116 4.88 4.13 7.57
N ALA A 117 5.80 4.11 8.52
CA ALA A 117 7.22 4.11 8.22
C ALA A 117 7.98 3.31 9.29
N ARG A 118 9.15 2.76 8.91
CA ARG A 118 10.02 2.11 9.88
C ARG A 118 10.46 3.11 10.97
N LYS A 119 10.72 2.61 12.16
CA LYS A 119 11.04 3.39 13.37
C LYS A 119 12.09 4.47 13.16
N SER A 120 13.17 4.11 12.48
CA SER A 120 14.30 5.03 12.25
C SER A 120 13.96 6.19 11.30
N PHE A 121 12.92 6.03 10.47
CA PHE A 121 12.47 7.02 9.48
C PHE A 121 11.23 7.81 9.90
N PHE A 122 10.43 7.30 10.83
CA PHE A 122 9.14 7.88 11.18
C PHE A 122 9.20 9.36 11.61
N LYS A 123 10.29 9.76 12.27
CA LYS A 123 10.53 11.16 12.66
C LYS A 123 10.60 12.16 11.50
N TYR A 124 10.73 11.68 10.27
CA TYR A 124 10.79 12.52 9.07
C TYR A 124 9.47 12.52 8.28
N VAL A 125 8.45 11.82 8.76
CA VAL A 125 7.13 11.77 8.11
C VAL A 125 6.46 13.13 8.19
N ASP A 126 6.16 13.69 7.03
CA ASP A 126 5.41 14.95 6.85
C ASP A 126 3.92 14.61 6.69
N ALA A 127 3.32 14.14 7.79
CA ALA A 127 1.96 13.60 7.77
C ALA A 127 0.92 14.61 7.32
N GLU A 128 1.02 15.86 7.76
CA GLU A 128 0.08 16.93 7.43
C GLU A 128 -0.03 17.10 5.90
N ASN A 129 1.11 17.27 5.23
CA ASN A 129 1.12 17.47 3.78
C ASN A 129 0.69 16.20 3.02
N ILE A 130 1.14 15.01 3.45
CA ILE A 130 0.75 13.76 2.78
C ILE A 130 -0.77 13.54 2.88
N PHE A 131 -1.37 13.73 4.06
CA PHE A 131 -2.82 13.60 4.22
C PHE A 131 -3.59 14.67 3.46
N GLU A 132 -3.10 15.92 3.43
CA GLU A 132 -3.74 16.98 2.66
C GLU A 132 -3.78 16.63 1.17
N VAL A 133 -2.65 16.25 0.57
CA VAL A 133 -2.56 15.84 -0.83
C VAL A 133 -3.46 14.63 -1.11
N THR A 134 -3.47 13.65 -0.21
CA THR A 134 -4.32 12.46 -0.32
C THR A 134 -5.81 12.83 -0.35
N LYS A 135 -6.27 13.69 0.56
CA LYS A 135 -7.67 14.12 0.62
C LYS A 135 -8.08 14.96 -0.61
N GLN A 136 -7.18 15.80 -1.10
CA GLN A 136 -7.40 16.56 -2.33
C GLN A 136 -7.56 15.61 -3.53
N GLY A 137 -6.72 14.59 -3.64
CA GLY A 137 -6.80 13.57 -4.69
C GLY A 137 -8.13 12.81 -4.64
N PHE A 138 -8.59 12.36 -3.47
CA PHE A 138 -9.88 11.70 -3.32
C PHE A 138 -11.03 12.57 -3.81
N ALA A 139 -11.12 13.80 -3.31
CA ALA A 139 -12.18 14.72 -3.68
C ALA A 139 -12.22 14.97 -5.20
N TYR A 140 -11.06 15.16 -5.79
CA TYR A 140 -10.91 15.40 -7.23
C TYR A 140 -11.28 14.17 -8.08
N PHE A 141 -10.79 12.98 -7.71
CA PHE A 141 -11.05 11.76 -8.49
C PHE A 141 -12.49 11.28 -8.35
N GLU A 142 -13.10 11.37 -7.15
CA GLU A 142 -14.52 11.04 -6.97
C GLU A 142 -15.42 11.95 -7.82
N GLU A 143 -15.12 13.24 -7.89
CA GLU A 143 -15.83 14.18 -8.77
C GLU A 143 -15.60 13.88 -10.26
N THR A 144 -14.33 13.71 -10.64
CA THR A 144 -13.92 13.53 -12.05
C THR A 144 -14.42 12.21 -12.63
N PHE A 145 -14.31 11.11 -11.87
CA PHE A 145 -14.72 9.79 -12.32
C PHE A 145 -16.21 9.50 -12.08
N GLY A 146 -16.89 10.34 -11.26
CA GLY A 146 -18.29 10.17 -10.92
C GLY A 146 -18.56 8.90 -10.11
N LEU A 147 -17.54 8.38 -9.41
CA LEU A 147 -17.59 7.14 -8.63
C LEU A 147 -16.80 7.30 -7.34
N ALA A 148 -17.47 7.14 -6.19
CA ALA A 148 -16.82 7.17 -4.89
C ALA A 148 -15.71 6.11 -4.76
N TYR A 149 -14.71 6.40 -3.92
CA TYR A 149 -13.63 5.44 -3.64
C TYR A 149 -14.18 4.05 -3.27
N PRO A 150 -13.82 3.00 -4.02
CA PRO A 150 -14.54 1.73 -3.93
C PRO A 150 -14.15 0.87 -2.72
N PHE A 151 -12.99 1.12 -2.10
CA PHE A 151 -12.44 0.25 -1.04
C PHE A 151 -12.68 0.80 0.38
N GLY A 152 -12.24 0.05 1.41
CA GLY A 152 -12.62 0.31 2.80
C GLY A 152 -11.68 1.23 3.57
N LYS A 153 -10.43 1.38 3.13
CA LYS A 153 -9.39 2.20 3.76
C LYS A 153 -8.32 2.56 2.75
N TYR A 154 -7.41 3.48 3.11
CA TYR A 154 -6.26 3.84 2.27
C TYR A 154 -5.03 4.11 3.14
N ASP A 155 -4.15 3.13 3.21
CA ASP A 155 -2.87 3.23 3.92
C ASP A 155 -1.73 3.45 2.92
N GLN A 156 -0.75 4.26 3.31
CA GLN A 156 0.45 4.60 2.56
C GLN A 156 1.67 4.18 3.39
N ILE A 157 2.44 3.26 2.87
CA ILE A 157 3.53 2.63 3.62
C ILE A 157 4.88 2.92 2.95
N ALA A 158 5.77 3.63 3.63
CA ALA A 158 7.15 3.78 3.19
C ALA A 158 7.94 2.50 3.50
N VAL A 159 8.43 1.83 2.47
CA VAL A 159 9.17 0.56 2.59
C VAL A 159 10.62 0.71 2.13
N ALA A 160 11.53 0.03 2.83
CA ALA A 160 12.96 0.06 2.54
C ALA A 160 13.34 -0.89 1.39
N GLU A 161 14.43 -0.58 0.69
CA GLU A 161 14.96 -1.39 -0.41
C GLU A 161 13.93 -1.70 -1.51
N TYR A 162 13.05 -0.75 -1.79
CA TYR A 162 12.00 -0.91 -2.80
C TYR A 162 12.56 -0.64 -4.21
N ASN A 163 12.26 -1.52 -5.15
CA ASN A 163 12.79 -1.40 -6.52
C ASN A 163 12.03 -0.39 -7.39
N TRP A 164 10.80 -0.03 -6.99
CA TRP A 164 9.89 0.83 -7.74
C TRP A 164 9.68 2.16 -7.02
N GLY A 165 9.00 3.10 -7.66
CA GLY A 165 8.58 4.34 -7.00
C GLY A 165 7.50 4.11 -5.96
N ALA A 166 6.44 3.42 -6.38
CA ALA A 166 5.33 2.99 -5.52
C ALA A 166 4.60 1.78 -6.14
N MET A 167 3.51 1.32 -5.50
CA MET A 167 2.65 0.22 -5.97
C MET A 167 1.25 0.37 -5.40
N GLU A 168 0.28 0.23 -6.26
CA GLU A 168 -1.15 0.43 -6.04
C GLU A 168 -1.87 -0.67 -5.25
N ASN A 169 -1.22 -1.45 -4.41
CA ASN A 169 -1.90 -2.48 -3.63
C ASN A 169 -3.17 -1.94 -2.97
N VAL A 170 -4.32 -2.58 -3.22
CA VAL A 170 -5.63 -2.12 -2.74
C VAL A 170 -5.61 -1.77 -1.27
N GLY A 171 -5.85 -0.49 -0.95
CA GLY A 171 -5.90 0.00 0.44
C GLY A 171 -4.61 -0.12 1.24
N CYS A 172 -3.49 -0.51 0.62
CA CYS A 172 -2.18 -0.76 1.25
C CYS A 172 -1.04 -0.36 0.30
N VAL A 173 -1.04 0.90 -0.12
CA VAL A 173 -0.12 1.43 -1.13
C VAL A 173 1.30 1.50 -0.56
N THR A 174 2.24 0.84 -1.23
CA THR A 174 3.65 0.86 -0.82
C THR A 174 4.43 1.87 -1.64
N PHE A 175 5.30 2.62 -0.97
CA PHE A 175 6.15 3.65 -1.58
C PHE A 175 7.61 3.36 -1.25
N HIS A 176 8.49 3.63 -2.19
CA HIS A 176 9.90 3.80 -1.86
C HIS A 176 10.04 4.91 -0.82
N GLU A 177 10.75 4.66 0.28
CA GLU A 177 10.79 5.61 1.39
C GLU A 177 11.34 6.99 1.00
N ASP A 178 12.29 7.10 0.05
CA ASP A 178 12.80 8.39 -0.41
C ASP A 178 11.83 9.12 -1.37
N VAL A 179 10.78 8.45 -1.87
CA VAL A 179 9.70 9.09 -2.63
C VAL A 179 8.69 9.74 -1.68
N LEU A 180 8.29 9.02 -0.63
CA LEU A 180 7.26 9.49 0.30
C LEU A 180 7.82 10.39 1.41
N ILE A 181 9.05 10.15 1.89
CA ILE A 181 9.62 10.77 3.09
C ILE A 181 10.89 11.54 2.76
N PHE A 182 10.93 12.81 3.10
CA PHE A 182 12.10 13.66 2.91
C PHE A 182 12.88 13.82 4.22
N ARG A 183 14.13 13.34 4.25
CA ARG A 183 15.01 13.42 5.44
C ARG A 183 15.67 14.78 5.64
N SER A 184 15.55 15.65 4.66
CA SER A 184 16.12 17.00 4.68
C SER A 184 15.22 17.96 3.92
N LYS A 185 15.52 19.28 4.02
CA LYS A 185 14.82 20.28 3.25
C LYS A 185 14.97 20.02 1.75
N VAL A 186 13.87 19.94 1.04
CA VAL A 186 13.79 19.70 -0.39
C VAL A 186 13.22 20.88 -1.15
N THR A 187 13.23 20.81 -2.47
CA THR A 187 12.66 21.83 -3.36
C THR A 187 11.16 21.62 -3.54
N GLU A 188 10.46 22.66 -4.00
CA GLU A 188 9.05 22.56 -4.40
C GLU A 188 8.81 21.45 -5.41
N ARG A 189 9.74 21.26 -6.36
CA ARG A 189 9.68 20.16 -7.33
C ARG A 189 9.58 18.78 -6.67
N SER A 190 10.24 18.59 -5.54
CA SER A 190 10.18 17.33 -4.80
C SER A 190 8.77 17.09 -4.21
N TYR A 191 8.14 18.16 -3.69
CA TYR A 191 6.74 18.09 -3.21
C TYR A 191 5.77 17.80 -4.36
N ILE A 192 5.94 18.42 -5.52
CA ILE A 192 5.14 18.15 -6.71
C ILE A 192 5.31 16.68 -7.14
N SER A 193 6.55 16.19 -7.18
CA SER A 193 6.83 14.78 -7.55
C SER A 193 6.17 13.81 -6.57
N ARG A 194 6.23 14.08 -5.25
CA ARG A 194 5.54 13.27 -4.24
C ARG A 194 4.03 13.27 -4.44
N ALA A 195 3.44 14.45 -4.64
CA ALA A 195 2.01 14.58 -4.90
C ALA A 195 1.58 13.83 -6.17
N THR A 196 2.34 13.97 -7.26
CA THR A 196 2.09 13.24 -8.52
C THR A 196 2.13 11.72 -8.29
N THR A 197 3.11 11.20 -7.53
CA THR A 197 3.17 9.77 -7.23
C THR A 197 1.98 9.34 -6.37
N ILE A 198 1.63 10.09 -5.31
CA ILE A 198 0.46 9.79 -4.47
C ILE A 198 -0.82 9.71 -5.32
N HIS A 199 -1.01 10.67 -6.23
CA HIS A 199 -2.19 10.69 -7.10
C HIS A 199 -2.16 9.60 -8.16
N HIS A 200 -0.98 9.22 -8.68
CA HIS A 200 -0.81 8.10 -9.59
C HIS A 200 -1.31 6.79 -8.94
N GLU A 201 -0.78 6.46 -7.77
CA GLU A 201 -1.19 5.26 -7.04
C GLU A 201 -2.67 5.30 -6.62
N MET A 202 -3.19 6.48 -6.30
CA MET A 202 -4.59 6.64 -5.98
C MET A 202 -5.49 6.43 -7.19
N ALA A 203 -5.12 6.92 -8.37
CA ALA A 203 -5.90 6.75 -9.60
C ALA A 203 -6.03 5.27 -9.99
N HIS A 204 -5.02 4.46 -9.68
CA HIS A 204 -5.07 3.00 -9.87
C HIS A 204 -6.19 2.33 -9.10
N MET A 205 -6.68 2.91 -8.00
CA MET A 205 -7.82 2.34 -7.27
C MET A 205 -9.07 2.20 -8.17
N TRP A 206 -9.22 3.06 -9.18
CA TRP A 206 -10.24 2.97 -10.23
C TRP A 206 -9.71 2.24 -11.47
N PHE A 207 -8.50 2.59 -11.95
CA PHE A 207 -7.88 2.07 -13.18
C PHE A 207 -6.71 1.14 -12.85
N GLY A 208 -7.01 -0.11 -12.64
CA GLY A 208 -6.09 -1.16 -12.22
C GLY A 208 -6.75 -2.10 -11.23
N ASP A 209 -7.25 -1.55 -10.13
CA ASP A 209 -7.80 -2.32 -9.02
C ASP A 209 -9.28 -2.63 -9.22
N LEU A 210 -10.11 -1.60 -9.42
CA LEU A 210 -11.54 -1.81 -9.67
C LEU A 210 -11.77 -2.34 -11.09
N VAL A 211 -11.25 -1.66 -12.08
CA VAL A 211 -11.26 -2.09 -13.48
C VAL A 211 -9.85 -2.53 -13.86
N THR A 212 -9.67 -3.81 -14.14
CA THR A 212 -8.36 -4.44 -14.36
C THR A 212 -8.25 -4.98 -15.78
N MET A 213 -7.07 -4.84 -16.40
CA MET A 213 -6.79 -5.44 -17.71
C MET A 213 -6.99 -6.96 -17.66
N LYS A 214 -7.30 -7.55 -18.80
CA LYS A 214 -7.48 -9.00 -18.92
C LYS A 214 -6.14 -9.75 -18.86
N TRP A 215 -5.09 -9.16 -19.41
CA TRP A 215 -3.76 -9.74 -19.45
C TRP A 215 -2.68 -8.66 -19.46
N TRP A 216 -1.47 -9.01 -19.10
CA TRP A 216 -0.31 -8.12 -18.93
C TRP A 216 0.09 -7.32 -20.18
N GLN A 217 -0.25 -7.77 -21.38
CA GLN A 217 -0.03 -7.00 -22.61
C GLN A 217 -0.78 -5.66 -22.63
N ASP A 218 -1.84 -5.55 -21.84
CA ASP A 218 -2.68 -4.37 -21.73
C ASP A 218 -2.42 -3.57 -20.44
N LEU A 219 -1.33 -3.87 -19.70
CA LEU A 219 -0.92 -3.16 -18.49
C LEU A 219 -0.81 -1.66 -18.69
N TRP A 220 -0.41 -1.24 -19.91
CA TRP A 220 -0.34 0.15 -20.30
C TRP A 220 -1.65 0.91 -20.11
N LEU A 221 -2.80 0.24 -20.14
CA LEU A 221 -4.10 0.88 -19.87
C LEU A 221 -4.19 1.36 -18.42
N ASN A 222 -3.74 0.56 -17.46
CA ASN A 222 -3.72 0.96 -16.07
C ASN A 222 -2.74 2.14 -15.90
N GLU A 223 -1.50 1.94 -16.33
CA GLU A 223 -0.40 2.90 -16.15
C GLU A 223 -0.66 4.23 -16.85
N SER A 224 -1.11 4.20 -18.10
CA SER A 224 -1.33 5.44 -18.85
C SER A 224 -2.50 6.26 -18.31
N PHE A 225 -3.55 5.61 -17.80
CA PHE A 225 -4.66 6.32 -17.17
C PHE A 225 -4.26 6.88 -15.81
N ALA A 226 -3.52 6.14 -14.99
CA ALA A 226 -3.02 6.63 -13.72
C ALA A 226 -2.03 7.79 -13.91
N GLU A 227 -1.10 7.66 -14.85
CA GLU A 227 -0.17 8.73 -15.20
C GLU A 227 -0.91 9.98 -15.68
N TRP A 228 -1.86 9.85 -16.60
CA TRP A 228 -2.65 10.98 -17.06
C TRP A 228 -3.43 11.64 -15.92
N ALA A 229 -4.08 10.85 -15.06
CA ALA A 229 -4.88 11.36 -13.95
C ALA A 229 -4.04 12.06 -12.90
N SER A 230 -2.78 11.65 -12.70
CA SER A 230 -1.88 12.26 -11.71
C SER A 230 -1.46 13.70 -12.05
N TYR A 231 -1.65 14.13 -13.29
CA TYR A 231 -1.35 15.49 -13.78
C TYR A 231 -2.58 16.38 -13.97
N MET A 232 -3.76 15.89 -13.71
CA MET A 232 -5.01 16.66 -13.81
C MET A 232 -5.18 17.58 -12.61
#